data_696c054c50cf76d4958318f3fa6b8d0a
#
_entry.id   696c054c50cf76d4958318f3fa6b8d0a
#
_cell.length_a   1.000
_cell.length_b   1.000
_cell.length_c   1.000
_cell.angle_alpha   90.00
_cell.angle_beta   90.00
_cell.angle_gamma   90.00
#
_symmetry.space_group_name_H-M   'P 1'
#
loop_
_entity.id
_entity.type
_entity.pdbx_description
1 polymer ?
#
loop_
_entity_poly.entity_id
_entity_poly.type
_entity_poly.pdbx_seq_one_letter_code
_entity_poly.pdbx_strand_id
1 'polypeptide(L)'
;MTTQSVDGQLARRRFLAGVAASVGAASLTQWVYALAPAEEDKPRYGLLIDTAKCARGCSACVSACNEEHGLNGFDAPLTDAQWIRKLELRHKQTGKYVSMPVMCQHCEHPPCVDVCPTGASFKRGDGLVLVDKHICIGCRYCVMACPFKARSFIHENLTNQLPEAPRGKGTVEGCTLCVHRIDNAGSGAGHNTTACADACTAAGHDAILFGDLNDPQSEVARRLREQHSQALRSGLRLNTAVRYQNI
;
A
#
# COMPACT_ATOMS: atom_id res chain seq x y z
N MET A 1 -20.63 -45.18 58.75
CA MET A 1 -21.64 -44.40 58.00
C MET A 1 -21.23 -42.93 58.07
N THR A 2 -21.22 -42.25 56.91
CA THR A 2 -21.02 -40.77 56.69
C THR A 2 -19.60 -40.22 56.60
N THR A 3 -18.91 -40.57 55.48
CA THR A 3 -17.76 -39.76 54.99
C THR A 3 -17.89 -39.30 53.52
N GLN A 4 -19.09 -39.47 52.88
CA GLN A 4 -19.28 -39.13 51.45
C GLN A 4 -19.87 -37.73 51.19
N SER A 5 -20.22 -36.93 52.21
CA SER A 5 -20.94 -35.65 52.03
C SER A 5 -20.04 -34.41 51.89
N VAL A 6 -18.78 -34.48 52.31
CA VAL A 6 -17.90 -33.29 52.36
C VAL A 6 -17.16 -33.06 51.06
N ASP A 7 -16.78 -34.12 50.36
CA ASP A 7 -16.03 -34.01 49.07
C ASP A 7 -16.86 -33.43 47.92
N GLY A 8 -18.16 -33.72 47.88
CA GLY A 8 -19.07 -33.20 46.86
C GLY A 8 -19.31 -31.70 46.93
N GLN A 9 -19.26 -31.09 48.12
CA GLN A 9 -19.44 -29.65 48.30
C GLN A 9 -18.15 -28.86 47.93
N LEU A 10 -16.99 -29.42 48.21
CA LEU A 10 -15.71 -28.84 47.86
C LEU A 10 -15.46 -28.82 46.34
N ALA A 11 -15.85 -29.90 45.67
CA ALA A 11 -15.76 -30.00 44.20
C ALA A 11 -16.67 -28.98 43.47
N ARG A 12 -17.90 -28.79 43.95
CA ARG A 12 -18.85 -27.80 43.41
C ARG A 12 -18.37 -26.36 43.64
N ARG A 13 -17.81 -26.04 44.81
CA ARG A 13 -17.25 -24.71 45.09
C ARG A 13 -16.03 -24.36 44.19
N ARG A 14 -15.15 -25.34 43.97
CA ARG A 14 -14.00 -25.17 43.06
C ARG A 14 -14.43 -25.01 41.61
N PHE A 15 -15.46 -25.75 41.17
CA PHE A 15 -16.02 -25.62 39.82
C PHE A 15 -16.66 -24.22 39.61
N LEU A 16 -17.48 -23.76 40.56
CA LEU A 16 -18.11 -22.44 40.49
C LEU A 16 -17.11 -21.30 40.59
N ALA A 17 -16.04 -21.44 41.37
CA ALA A 17 -14.95 -20.46 41.40
C ALA A 17 -14.17 -20.42 40.09
N GLY A 18 -13.94 -21.56 39.43
CA GLY A 18 -13.31 -21.64 38.11
C GLY A 18 -14.14 -21.00 37.01
N VAL A 19 -15.47 -21.20 37.03
CA VAL A 19 -16.40 -20.58 36.07
C VAL A 19 -16.46 -19.05 36.28
N ALA A 20 -16.53 -18.60 37.54
CA ALA A 20 -16.50 -17.14 37.83
C ALA A 20 -15.21 -16.47 37.41
N ALA A 21 -14.06 -17.15 37.58
CA ALA A 21 -12.76 -16.65 37.14
C ALA A 21 -12.64 -16.59 35.58
N SER A 22 -13.21 -17.58 34.89
CA SER A 22 -13.20 -17.60 33.41
C SER A 22 -14.14 -16.54 32.81
N VAL A 23 -15.30 -16.27 33.41
CA VAL A 23 -16.18 -15.17 32.97
C VAL A 23 -15.58 -13.80 33.26
N GLY A 24 -14.89 -13.65 34.41
CA GLY A 24 -14.18 -12.41 34.73
C GLY A 24 -13.01 -12.14 33.78
N ALA A 25 -12.25 -13.17 33.39
CA ALA A 25 -11.15 -13.04 32.44
C ALA A 25 -11.65 -12.70 31.03
N ALA A 26 -12.75 -13.29 30.57
CA ALA A 26 -13.36 -12.99 29.28
C ALA A 26 -13.87 -11.53 29.19
N SER A 27 -14.44 -11.01 30.29
CA SER A 27 -14.90 -9.63 30.34
C SER A 27 -13.72 -8.62 30.35
N LEU A 28 -12.62 -8.94 31.05
CA LEU A 28 -11.42 -8.11 31.05
C LEU A 28 -10.72 -8.07 29.67
N THR A 29 -10.67 -9.20 28.95
CA THR A 29 -10.14 -9.22 27.57
C THR A 29 -10.99 -8.41 26.61
N GLN A 30 -12.32 -8.42 26.76
CA GLN A 30 -13.23 -7.63 25.96
C GLN A 30 -13.06 -6.12 26.23
N TRP A 31 -12.75 -5.71 27.44
CA TRP A 31 -12.43 -4.32 27.80
C TRP A 31 -11.06 -3.88 27.25
N VAL A 32 -10.07 -4.76 27.23
CA VAL A 32 -8.75 -4.46 26.63
C VAL A 32 -8.86 -4.29 25.12
N TYR A 33 -9.66 -5.07 24.42
CA TYR A 33 -9.93 -4.87 22.99
C TYR A 33 -10.74 -3.59 22.71
N ALA A 34 -11.62 -3.18 23.60
CA ALA A 34 -12.39 -1.94 23.48
C ALA A 34 -11.56 -0.67 23.75
N LEU A 35 -10.40 -0.80 24.40
CA LEU A 35 -9.46 0.29 24.66
C LEU A 35 -8.32 0.38 23.63
N ALA A 36 -8.23 -0.55 22.68
CA ALA A 36 -7.36 -0.39 21.55
C ALA A 36 -7.88 0.83 20.75
N PRO A 37 -7.03 1.87 20.53
CA PRO A 37 -7.46 3.01 19.72
C PRO A 37 -7.96 2.48 18.38
N ALA A 38 -9.13 2.95 17.97
CA ALA A 38 -9.69 2.62 16.67
C ALA A 38 -8.63 2.92 15.60
N GLU A 39 -8.45 2.03 14.65
CA GLU A 39 -7.46 2.16 13.58
C GLU A 39 -7.73 3.39 12.68
N GLU A 40 -8.83 4.12 12.96
CA GLU A 40 -9.33 5.29 12.23
C GLU A 40 -8.43 6.54 12.36
N ASP A 41 -7.59 6.64 13.40
CA ASP A 41 -6.69 7.80 13.61
C ASP A 41 -5.36 7.73 12.86
N LYS A 42 -5.08 6.62 12.16
CA LYS A 42 -3.83 6.49 11.41
C LYS A 42 -4.00 7.04 9.99
N PRO A 43 -3.02 7.81 9.49
CA PRO A 43 -3.05 8.24 8.11
C PRO A 43 -3.05 7.02 7.17
N ARG A 44 -3.72 7.15 6.05
CA ARG A 44 -3.71 6.17 4.97
C ARG A 44 -3.41 6.89 3.66
N TYR A 45 -2.16 6.93 3.30
CA TYR A 45 -1.74 7.62 2.09
C TYR A 45 -2.13 6.88 0.82
N GLY A 46 -2.59 7.65 -0.18
CA GLY A 46 -3.02 7.11 -1.46
C GLY A 46 -3.03 8.12 -2.59
N LEU A 47 -3.48 7.66 -3.74
CA LEU A 47 -3.58 8.46 -4.96
C LEU A 47 -5.00 8.38 -5.52
N LEU A 48 -5.48 9.51 -6.03
CA LEU A 48 -6.63 9.59 -6.92
C LEU A 48 -6.15 9.99 -8.31
N ILE A 49 -6.48 9.19 -9.31
CA ILE A 49 -6.05 9.38 -10.69
C ILE A 49 -7.28 9.62 -11.56
N ASP A 50 -7.36 10.83 -12.13
CA ASP A 50 -8.38 11.20 -13.10
C ASP A 50 -7.89 10.91 -14.52
N THR A 51 -8.39 9.83 -15.12
CA THR A 51 -7.94 9.40 -16.45
C THR A 51 -8.41 10.32 -17.57
N ALA A 52 -9.46 11.11 -17.36
CA ALA A 52 -9.91 12.10 -18.32
C ALA A 52 -8.92 13.26 -18.49
N LYS A 53 -8.17 13.58 -17.43
CA LYS A 53 -7.11 14.60 -17.45
C LYS A 53 -5.75 14.05 -17.86
N CYS A 54 -5.60 12.73 -17.88
CA CYS A 54 -4.33 12.09 -18.19
C CYS A 54 -4.04 12.14 -19.71
N ALA A 55 -3.17 13.04 -20.12
CA ALA A 55 -2.89 13.27 -21.53
C ALA A 55 -2.23 12.04 -22.17
N ARG A 56 -2.67 11.76 -23.40
CA ARG A 56 -2.09 10.74 -24.24
C ARG A 56 -0.62 11.09 -24.60
N GLY A 57 0.25 10.09 -24.59
CA GLY A 57 1.68 10.27 -24.88
C GLY A 57 2.48 11.00 -23.80
N CYS A 58 1.84 11.57 -22.77
CA CYS A 58 2.54 12.20 -21.67
C CYS A 58 3.17 11.12 -20.76
N SER A 59 4.46 11.25 -20.45
CA SER A 59 5.22 10.38 -19.55
C SER A 59 5.82 11.11 -18.33
N ALA A 60 5.43 12.36 -18.06
CA ALA A 60 6.02 13.19 -17.01
C ALA A 60 6.07 12.49 -15.64
N CYS A 61 4.99 11.80 -15.23
CA CYS A 61 4.95 11.05 -13.99
C CYS A 61 5.94 9.87 -13.96
N VAL A 62 6.19 9.22 -15.09
CA VAL A 62 7.17 8.12 -15.21
C VAL A 62 8.58 8.68 -15.10
N SER A 63 8.88 9.72 -15.87
CA SER A 63 10.21 10.37 -15.89
C SER A 63 10.57 10.90 -14.50
N ALA A 64 9.65 11.61 -13.84
CA ALA A 64 9.88 12.12 -12.49
C ALA A 64 10.07 11.00 -11.46
N CYS A 65 9.33 9.89 -11.56
CA CYS A 65 9.54 8.74 -10.68
C CYS A 65 10.92 8.10 -10.91
N ASN A 66 11.34 8.00 -12.16
CA ASN A 66 12.66 7.44 -12.49
C ASN A 66 13.79 8.32 -11.97
N GLU A 67 13.68 9.63 -12.13
CA GLU A 67 14.64 10.60 -11.62
C GLU A 67 14.70 10.58 -10.08
N GLU A 68 13.55 10.70 -9.43
CA GLU A 68 13.41 10.71 -7.96
C GLU A 68 14.00 9.49 -7.27
N HIS A 69 13.91 8.33 -7.91
CA HIS A 69 14.33 7.05 -7.32
C HIS A 69 15.55 6.42 -8.01
N GLY A 70 16.21 7.16 -8.90
CA GLY A 70 17.38 6.67 -9.62
C GLY A 70 17.10 5.39 -10.44
N LEU A 71 15.94 5.31 -11.09
CA LEU A 71 15.52 4.15 -11.89
C LEU A 71 16.12 4.23 -13.30
N ASN A 72 17.45 4.26 -13.38
CA ASN A 72 18.13 4.23 -14.67
C ASN A 72 17.95 2.85 -15.32
N GLY A 73 17.49 2.83 -16.55
CA GLY A 73 17.38 1.61 -17.36
C GLY A 73 18.71 1.20 -17.98
N PHE A 74 18.77 -0.02 -18.47
CA PHE A 74 19.89 -0.61 -19.19
C PHE A 74 19.54 -0.88 -20.67
N ASP A 75 18.52 -0.19 -21.20
CA ASP A 75 17.93 -0.43 -22.52
C ASP A 75 17.37 -1.85 -22.68
N ALA A 76 16.93 -2.43 -21.56
CA ALA A 76 16.36 -3.77 -21.48
C ALA A 76 14.89 -3.71 -21.04
N PRO A 77 13.94 -3.33 -21.90
CA PRO A 77 12.54 -3.02 -21.52
C PRO A 77 11.80 -4.13 -20.78
N LEU A 78 12.25 -5.38 -20.92
CA LEU A 78 11.65 -6.53 -20.24
C LEU A 78 12.16 -6.75 -18.81
N THR A 79 13.32 -6.21 -18.46
CA THR A 79 14.00 -6.43 -17.17
C THR A 79 14.25 -5.14 -16.41
N ASP A 80 14.23 -3.99 -17.08
CA ASP A 80 14.36 -2.69 -16.44
C ASP A 80 13.24 -2.44 -15.44
N ALA A 81 13.58 -1.81 -14.33
CA ALA A 81 12.63 -1.51 -13.27
C ALA A 81 11.58 -0.50 -13.72
N GLN A 82 10.31 -0.84 -13.57
CA GLN A 82 9.18 0.01 -13.92
C GLN A 82 8.27 0.18 -12.71
N TRP A 83 8.49 1.22 -11.92
CA TRP A 83 7.64 1.50 -10.77
C TRP A 83 6.30 2.12 -11.18
N ILE A 84 6.30 2.94 -12.23
CA ILE A 84 5.09 3.43 -12.89
C ILE A 84 5.12 3.00 -14.36
N ARG A 85 4.01 2.44 -14.83
CA ARG A 85 3.79 2.13 -16.24
C ARG A 85 2.65 2.97 -16.77
N LYS A 86 2.89 3.70 -17.84
CA LYS A 86 1.82 4.43 -18.52
C LYS A 86 1.11 3.48 -19.48
N LEU A 87 -0.18 3.26 -19.26
CA LEU A 87 -1.01 2.45 -20.13
C LEU A 87 -1.86 3.34 -21.01
N GLU A 88 -1.94 2.99 -22.29
CA GLU A 88 -2.86 3.57 -23.25
C GLU A 88 -3.78 2.46 -23.77
N LEU A 89 -5.03 2.53 -23.37
CA LEU A 89 -6.04 1.51 -23.67
C LEU A 89 -7.03 2.07 -24.69
N ARG A 90 -7.42 1.23 -25.63
CA ARG A 90 -8.49 1.54 -26.58
C ARG A 90 -9.62 0.52 -26.44
N HIS A 91 -10.82 1.02 -26.15
CA HIS A 91 -12.00 0.17 -26.12
C HIS A 91 -12.32 -0.29 -27.54
N LYS A 92 -12.37 -1.62 -27.76
CA LYS A 92 -12.47 -2.21 -29.10
C LYS A 92 -13.74 -1.80 -29.86
N GLN A 93 -14.87 -1.71 -29.16
CA GLN A 93 -16.18 -1.42 -29.80
C GLN A 93 -16.43 0.07 -29.97
N THR A 94 -16.14 0.88 -28.93
CA THR A 94 -16.45 2.32 -28.93
C THR A 94 -15.32 3.17 -29.50
N GLY A 95 -14.11 2.64 -29.60
CA GLY A 95 -12.92 3.39 -29.99
C GLY A 95 -12.41 4.34 -28.90
N LYS A 96 -13.08 4.43 -27.73
CA LYS A 96 -12.68 5.30 -26.61
C LYS A 96 -11.27 4.96 -26.16
N TYR A 97 -10.45 6.00 -25.98
CA TYR A 97 -9.10 5.88 -25.40
C TYR A 97 -9.13 6.27 -23.94
N VAL A 98 -8.37 5.51 -23.13
CA VAL A 98 -8.07 5.83 -21.75
C VAL A 98 -6.57 5.75 -21.58
N SER A 99 -5.99 6.83 -21.07
CA SER A 99 -4.56 6.92 -20.75
C SER A 99 -4.43 7.00 -19.24
N MET A 100 -3.60 6.15 -18.61
CA MET A 100 -3.47 6.13 -17.16
C MET A 100 -2.12 5.57 -16.69
N PRO A 101 -1.53 6.11 -15.62
CA PRO A 101 -0.42 5.50 -14.93
C PRO A 101 -0.89 4.34 -14.05
N VAL A 102 -0.14 3.25 -14.04
CA VAL A 102 -0.36 2.10 -13.15
C VAL A 102 0.92 1.81 -12.38
N MET A 103 0.79 1.75 -11.05
CA MET A 103 1.88 1.52 -10.10
C MET A 103 1.43 0.55 -8.99
N CYS A 104 2.23 0.42 -7.93
CA CYS A 104 1.78 -0.27 -6.73
C CYS A 104 0.49 0.37 -6.24
N GLN A 105 -0.49 -0.46 -5.90
CA GLN A 105 -1.81 0.01 -5.47
C GLN A 105 -1.91 0.20 -3.97
N HIS A 106 -0.84 -0.06 -3.21
CA HIS A 106 -0.79 0.00 -1.74
C HIS A 106 -2.05 -0.59 -1.11
N CYS A 107 -2.24 -1.89 -1.38
CA CYS A 107 -3.42 -2.65 -0.97
C CYS A 107 -3.53 -2.71 0.56
N GLU A 108 -4.76 -2.67 1.09
CA GLU A 108 -5.02 -2.92 2.51
C GLU A 108 -4.73 -4.39 2.86
N HIS A 109 -5.12 -5.29 1.96
CA HIS A 109 -4.85 -6.73 2.05
C HIS A 109 -3.85 -7.13 0.95
N PRO A 110 -2.53 -6.89 1.15
CA PRO A 110 -1.55 -7.01 0.10
C PRO A 110 -1.04 -8.45 -0.08
N PRO A 111 -1.45 -9.19 -1.11
CA PRO A 111 -1.01 -10.58 -1.30
C PRO A 111 0.50 -10.72 -1.48
N CYS A 112 1.18 -9.65 -1.89
CA CYS A 112 2.63 -9.63 -1.99
C CYS A 112 3.34 -9.60 -0.62
N VAL A 113 2.65 -9.22 0.45
CA VAL A 113 3.14 -9.32 1.84
C VAL A 113 2.93 -10.73 2.34
N ASP A 114 1.74 -11.29 2.14
CA ASP A 114 1.35 -12.61 2.63
C ASP A 114 2.28 -13.74 2.14
N VAL A 115 2.78 -13.62 0.91
CA VAL A 115 3.66 -14.64 0.30
C VAL A 115 5.15 -14.44 0.58
N CYS A 116 5.54 -13.41 1.33
CA CYS A 116 6.95 -13.11 1.54
C CYS A 116 7.55 -13.97 2.67
N PRO A 117 8.45 -14.92 2.39
CA PRO A 117 8.95 -15.84 3.40
C PRO A 117 9.88 -15.20 4.42
N THR A 118 10.48 -14.05 4.08
CA THR A 118 11.42 -13.33 4.95
C THR A 118 10.80 -12.13 5.66
N GLY A 119 9.53 -11.78 5.32
CA GLY A 119 8.92 -10.55 5.78
C GLY A 119 9.47 -9.28 5.14
N ALA A 120 10.34 -9.41 4.12
CA ALA A 120 10.90 -8.26 3.40
C ALA A 120 9.82 -7.37 2.75
N SER A 121 8.74 -7.97 2.25
CA SER A 121 7.55 -7.22 1.81
C SER A 121 6.63 -7.04 3.00
N PHE A 122 6.30 -5.79 3.34
CA PHE A 122 5.52 -5.46 4.53
C PHE A 122 4.58 -4.28 4.27
N LYS A 123 3.58 -4.13 5.13
CA LYS A 123 2.68 -2.96 5.16
C LYS A 123 2.96 -2.14 6.42
N ARG A 124 3.21 -0.83 6.27
CA ARG A 124 3.35 0.13 7.36
C ARG A 124 1.98 0.49 7.95
N GLY A 125 1.99 1.08 9.14
CA GLY A 125 0.77 1.51 9.82
C GLY A 125 0.00 2.63 9.09
N ASP A 126 0.64 3.35 8.20
CA ASP A 126 0.07 4.39 7.32
C ASP A 126 -0.41 3.86 5.96
N GLY A 127 -0.50 2.54 5.81
CA GLY A 127 -0.99 1.87 4.61
C GLY A 127 0.04 1.66 3.50
N LEU A 128 1.26 2.15 3.64
CA LEU A 128 2.30 1.97 2.63
C LEU A 128 2.77 0.52 2.56
N VAL A 129 2.78 -0.05 1.36
CA VAL A 129 3.29 -1.41 1.10
C VAL A 129 4.68 -1.32 0.50
N LEU A 130 5.68 -1.71 1.26
CA LEU A 130 7.09 -1.51 0.96
C LEU A 130 7.84 -2.85 0.83
N VAL A 131 9.12 -2.77 0.46
CA VAL A 131 10.07 -3.89 0.46
C VAL A 131 11.36 -3.45 1.15
N ASP A 132 11.71 -4.14 2.23
CA ASP A 132 13.04 -4.04 2.81
C ASP A 132 14.02 -4.85 1.95
N LYS A 133 14.95 -4.15 1.31
CA LYS A 133 15.89 -4.76 0.36
C LYS A 133 17.06 -5.45 1.07
N HIS A 134 17.31 -5.16 2.36
CA HIS A 134 18.37 -5.80 3.13
C HIS A 134 18.04 -7.25 3.49
N ILE A 135 16.75 -7.55 3.71
CA ILE A 135 16.30 -8.91 4.04
C ILE A 135 15.61 -9.62 2.87
N CYS A 136 15.49 -8.95 1.72
CA CYS A 136 14.91 -9.53 0.50
C CYS A 136 15.86 -10.55 -0.12
N ILE A 137 15.44 -11.82 -0.23
CA ILE A 137 16.19 -12.91 -0.86
C ILE A 137 15.92 -13.09 -2.35
N GLY A 138 15.10 -12.23 -2.95
CA GLY A 138 14.83 -12.27 -4.39
C GLY A 138 14.04 -13.46 -4.91
N CYS A 139 13.28 -14.17 -4.07
CA CYS A 139 12.50 -15.35 -4.47
C CYS A 139 11.38 -15.04 -5.48
N ARG A 140 11.01 -13.77 -5.66
CA ARG A 140 10.01 -13.25 -6.62
C ARG A 140 8.58 -13.71 -6.39
N TYR A 141 8.23 -14.34 -5.27
CA TYR A 141 6.84 -14.71 -4.97
C TYR A 141 5.92 -13.49 -4.94
N CYS A 142 6.38 -12.36 -4.39
CA CYS A 142 5.62 -11.10 -4.39
C CYS A 142 5.41 -10.51 -5.79
N VAL A 143 6.31 -10.77 -6.76
CA VAL A 143 6.14 -10.40 -8.18
C VAL A 143 5.02 -11.22 -8.82
N MET A 144 4.97 -12.54 -8.52
CA MET A 144 3.94 -13.43 -9.03
C MET A 144 2.58 -13.18 -8.37
N ALA A 145 2.56 -12.94 -7.06
CA ALA A 145 1.33 -12.71 -6.30
C ALA A 145 0.66 -11.35 -6.62
N CYS A 146 1.43 -10.36 -7.10
CA CYS A 146 0.87 -9.03 -7.38
C CYS A 146 -0.07 -9.05 -8.61
N PRO A 147 -1.40 -8.84 -8.43
CA PRO A 147 -2.33 -8.86 -9.57
C PRO A 147 -2.15 -7.66 -10.50
N PHE A 148 -1.47 -6.61 -10.03
CA PHE A 148 -1.21 -5.39 -10.79
C PHE A 148 0.14 -5.40 -11.51
N LYS A 149 0.96 -6.44 -11.30
CA LYS A 149 2.33 -6.54 -11.84
C LYS A 149 3.19 -5.32 -11.51
N ALA A 150 3.05 -4.81 -10.28
CA ALA A 150 3.65 -3.57 -9.82
C ALA A 150 4.95 -3.79 -9.02
N ARG A 151 5.57 -4.93 -9.19
CA ARG A 151 6.86 -5.30 -8.59
C ARG A 151 7.85 -5.59 -9.69
N SER A 152 9.04 -5.01 -9.57
CA SER A 152 10.18 -5.25 -10.45
C SER A 152 11.27 -6.01 -9.72
N PHE A 153 12.02 -6.83 -10.43
CA PHE A 153 13.18 -7.54 -9.90
C PHE A 153 14.45 -6.93 -10.50
N ILE A 154 15.47 -6.68 -9.68
CA ILE A 154 16.71 -6.06 -10.11
C ILE A 154 17.66 -7.14 -10.62
N HIS A 155 17.93 -7.13 -11.92
CA HIS A 155 18.77 -8.10 -12.60
C HIS A 155 20.23 -7.69 -12.65
N GLU A 156 20.50 -6.37 -12.72
CA GLU A 156 21.81 -5.81 -12.98
C GLU A 156 22.45 -5.20 -11.73
N ASN A 157 23.77 -5.06 -11.75
CA ASN A 157 24.48 -4.28 -10.74
C ASN A 157 24.17 -2.80 -10.92
N LEU A 158 23.77 -2.15 -9.85
CA LEU A 158 23.42 -0.72 -9.85
C LEU A 158 24.59 0.10 -9.32
N THR A 159 24.85 1.22 -9.97
CA THR A 159 25.83 2.23 -9.58
C THR A 159 25.11 3.56 -9.31
N ASN A 160 25.76 4.48 -8.60
CA ASN A 160 25.22 5.83 -8.34
C ASN A 160 23.85 5.81 -7.64
N GLN A 161 23.72 4.96 -6.62
CA GLN A 161 22.47 4.82 -5.86
C GLN A 161 22.19 6.07 -5.02
N LEU A 162 20.91 6.40 -4.87
CA LEU A 162 20.46 7.45 -3.98
C LEU A 162 20.42 6.92 -2.52
N PRO A 163 20.92 7.68 -1.52
CA PRO A 163 20.95 7.24 -0.13
C PRO A 163 19.58 6.89 0.44
N GLU A 164 18.55 7.66 0.05
CA GLU A 164 17.15 7.48 0.48
C GLU A 164 16.43 6.31 -0.22
N ALA A 165 17.00 5.81 -1.30
CA ALA A 165 16.41 4.75 -2.12
C ALA A 165 17.43 3.66 -2.47
N PRO A 166 18.04 2.97 -1.47
CA PRO A 166 19.03 1.94 -1.75
C PRO A 166 18.41 0.82 -2.59
N ARG A 167 19.12 0.42 -3.64
CA ARG A 167 18.68 -0.60 -4.58
C ARG A 167 19.78 -1.66 -4.71
N GLY A 168 19.43 -2.92 -4.89
CA GLY A 168 20.42 -4.00 -4.93
C GLY A 168 20.05 -5.10 -5.91
N LYS A 169 21.04 -5.57 -6.68
CA LYS A 169 20.88 -6.74 -7.55
C LYS A 169 20.35 -7.94 -6.77
N GLY A 170 19.39 -8.63 -7.35
CA GLY A 170 18.77 -9.80 -6.75
C GLY A 170 17.64 -9.51 -5.78
N THR A 171 17.23 -8.25 -5.62
CA THR A 171 16.09 -7.88 -4.78
C THR A 171 14.88 -7.46 -5.60
N VAL A 172 13.72 -7.35 -4.93
CA VAL A 172 12.48 -6.86 -5.53
C VAL A 172 12.22 -5.44 -5.09
N GLU A 173 11.66 -4.65 -5.98
CA GLU A 173 11.29 -3.25 -5.71
C GLU A 173 9.94 -2.89 -6.36
N GLY A 174 9.44 -1.70 -6.05
CA GLY A 174 8.23 -1.12 -6.61
C GLY A 174 7.95 0.24 -6.02
N CYS A 175 6.93 0.93 -6.51
CA CYS A 175 6.52 2.24 -6.04
C CYS A 175 6.37 2.27 -4.52
N THR A 176 6.97 3.27 -3.87
CA THR A 176 6.98 3.49 -2.42
C THR A 176 6.05 4.63 -1.98
N LEU A 177 5.29 5.25 -2.91
CA LEU A 177 4.60 6.53 -2.72
C LEU A 177 5.56 7.66 -2.28
N CYS A 178 6.81 7.63 -2.72
CA CYS A 178 7.85 8.58 -2.31
C CYS A 178 7.94 8.67 -0.76
N VAL A 179 8.05 7.51 -0.10
CA VAL A 179 8.04 7.40 1.38
C VAL A 179 9.02 8.35 2.06
N HIS A 180 10.18 8.60 1.47
CA HIS A 180 11.18 9.56 1.96
C HIS A 180 10.63 11.00 2.01
N ARG A 181 9.76 11.39 1.08
CA ARG A 181 9.09 12.70 1.11
C ARG A 181 8.04 12.75 2.22
N ILE A 182 7.26 11.69 2.39
CA ILE A 182 6.24 11.58 3.45
C ILE A 182 6.92 11.66 4.82
N ASP A 183 7.97 10.89 5.03
CA ASP A 183 8.68 10.83 6.32
C ASP A 183 9.40 12.15 6.66
N ASN A 184 9.82 12.93 5.65
CA ASN A 184 10.46 14.22 5.82
C ASN A 184 9.50 15.41 5.79
N ALA A 185 8.20 15.21 5.59
CA ALA A 185 7.22 16.31 5.51
C ALA A 185 7.19 17.20 6.76
N GLY A 186 7.44 16.62 7.94
CA GLY A 186 7.50 17.36 9.21
C GLY A 186 8.81 18.13 9.46
N SER A 187 9.87 17.91 8.69
CA SER A 187 11.19 18.55 8.87
C SER A 187 11.37 19.87 8.10
N GLY A 188 10.33 20.34 7.40
CA GLY A 188 10.38 21.55 6.58
C GLY A 188 11.13 21.39 5.25
N ALA A 189 11.78 20.25 5.03
CA ALA A 189 12.49 19.92 3.77
C ALA A 189 11.68 18.97 2.88
N GLY A 190 10.55 18.42 3.38
CA GLY A 190 9.74 17.44 2.64
C GLY A 190 8.59 18.09 1.87
N HIS A 191 8.30 17.51 0.71
CA HIS A 191 7.11 17.84 -0.05
C HIS A 191 5.94 16.99 0.44
N ASN A 192 4.79 17.59 0.74
CA ASN A 192 3.55 16.86 1.10
C ASN A 192 2.90 16.18 -0.12
N THR A 193 3.71 15.69 -1.05
CA THR A 193 3.23 15.12 -2.31
C THR A 193 4.25 14.15 -2.91
N THR A 194 3.84 13.41 -3.91
CA THR A 194 4.71 12.48 -4.63
C THR A 194 5.31 13.12 -5.87
N ALA A 195 6.51 12.70 -6.28
CA ALA A 195 7.18 13.22 -7.47
C ALA A 195 6.31 13.10 -8.74
N CYS A 196 5.55 12.03 -8.86
CA CYS A 196 4.65 11.82 -10.00
C CYS A 196 3.45 12.78 -10.01
N ALA A 197 2.93 13.16 -8.83
CA ALA A 197 1.84 14.14 -8.74
C ALA A 197 2.36 15.54 -9.07
N ASP A 198 3.51 15.95 -8.49
CA ASP A 198 4.14 17.24 -8.80
C ASP A 198 4.42 17.40 -10.29
N ALA A 199 5.02 16.38 -10.92
CA ALA A 199 5.31 16.42 -12.34
C ALA A 199 4.05 16.44 -13.21
N CYS A 200 2.96 15.82 -12.76
CA CYS A 200 1.69 15.87 -13.46
C CYS A 200 1.07 17.27 -13.41
N THR A 201 1.15 17.94 -12.27
CA THR A 201 0.71 19.33 -12.10
C THR A 201 1.61 20.28 -12.89
N ALA A 202 2.92 20.13 -12.82
CA ALA A 202 3.87 20.93 -13.60
C ALA A 202 3.66 20.80 -15.12
N ALA A 203 3.21 19.63 -15.59
CA ALA A 203 2.83 19.41 -16.98
C ALA A 203 1.44 19.98 -17.34
N GLY A 204 0.73 20.60 -16.40
CA GLY A 204 -0.59 21.23 -16.59
C GLY A 204 -1.76 20.25 -16.69
N HIS A 205 -1.61 19.02 -16.22
CA HIS A 205 -2.66 18.00 -16.35
C HIS A 205 -3.47 17.77 -15.08
N ASP A 206 -2.89 17.93 -13.89
CA ASP A 206 -3.54 17.70 -12.58
C ASP A 206 -4.35 16.40 -12.53
N ALA A 207 -3.82 15.36 -13.16
CA ALA A 207 -4.47 14.06 -13.26
C ALA A 207 -4.17 13.15 -12.06
N ILE A 208 -3.14 13.45 -11.27
CA ILE A 208 -2.73 12.67 -10.12
C ILE A 208 -2.81 13.55 -8.87
N LEU A 209 -3.62 13.13 -7.91
CA LEU A 209 -3.77 13.78 -6.61
C LEU A 209 -3.30 12.82 -5.51
N PHE A 210 -2.38 13.27 -4.65
CA PHE A 210 -1.89 12.54 -3.49
C PHE A 210 -2.49 13.10 -2.21
N GLY A 211 -2.69 12.25 -1.20
CA GLY A 211 -3.09 12.69 0.14
C GLY A 211 -3.46 11.55 1.07
N ASP A 212 -3.89 11.93 2.27
CA ASP A 212 -4.42 11.01 3.26
C ASP A 212 -5.89 10.71 2.96
N LEU A 213 -6.21 9.44 2.77
CA LEU A 213 -7.57 8.96 2.48
C LEU A 213 -8.47 8.97 3.72
N ASN A 214 -7.88 8.95 4.92
CA ASN A 214 -8.60 8.95 6.20
C ASN A 214 -8.83 10.37 6.74
N ASP A 215 -8.04 11.36 6.31
CA ASP A 215 -8.26 12.76 6.70
C ASP A 215 -9.44 13.38 5.94
N PRO A 216 -10.57 13.68 6.61
CA PRO A 216 -11.73 14.29 5.98
C PRO A 216 -11.45 15.67 5.33
N GLN A 217 -10.40 16.36 5.74
CA GLN A 217 -10.00 17.66 5.21
C GLN A 217 -9.08 17.54 4.01
N SER A 218 -8.49 16.36 3.75
CA SER A 218 -7.65 16.18 2.59
C SER A 218 -8.44 16.32 1.29
N GLU A 219 -7.82 16.92 0.28
CA GLU A 219 -8.43 17.11 -1.05
C GLU A 219 -8.78 15.74 -1.69
N VAL A 220 -7.93 14.73 -1.52
CA VAL A 220 -8.17 13.38 -2.06
C VAL A 220 -9.39 12.74 -1.42
N ALA A 221 -9.53 12.79 -0.09
CA ALA A 221 -10.68 12.23 0.61
C ALA A 221 -11.97 12.97 0.25
N ARG A 222 -11.92 14.31 0.13
CA ARG A 222 -13.04 15.11 -0.30
C ARG A 222 -13.52 14.70 -1.71
N ARG A 223 -12.62 14.61 -2.68
CA ARG A 223 -12.98 14.19 -4.06
C ARG A 223 -13.51 12.77 -4.13
N LEU A 224 -12.98 11.85 -3.31
CA LEU A 224 -13.47 10.47 -3.26
C LEU A 224 -14.92 10.37 -2.75
N ARG A 225 -15.37 11.30 -1.90
CA ARG A 225 -16.77 11.38 -1.44
C ARG A 225 -17.70 12.02 -2.49
N GLU A 226 -17.20 13.03 -3.20
CA GLU A 226 -18.00 13.81 -4.14
C GLU A 226 -18.11 13.14 -5.52
N GLN A 227 -17.13 12.37 -5.92
CA GLN A 227 -17.03 11.85 -7.27
C GLN A 227 -16.80 10.33 -7.28
N HIS A 228 -17.45 9.68 -8.24
CA HIS A 228 -17.28 8.23 -8.40
C HIS A 228 -15.83 7.86 -8.77
N SER A 229 -15.28 6.87 -8.07
CA SER A 229 -13.97 6.33 -8.32
C SER A 229 -13.97 4.80 -8.20
N GLN A 230 -13.10 4.15 -8.94
CA GLN A 230 -12.99 2.70 -8.95
C GLN A 230 -11.59 2.25 -8.57
N ALA A 231 -11.50 1.11 -7.88
CA ALA A 231 -10.26 0.37 -7.71
C ALA A 231 -10.04 -0.52 -8.95
N LEU A 232 -8.80 -0.60 -9.41
CA LEU A 232 -8.45 -1.61 -10.40
C LEU A 232 -8.68 -3.00 -9.80
N ARG A 233 -9.30 -3.92 -10.60
CA ARG A 233 -9.60 -5.30 -10.17
C ARG A 233 -10.38 -5.36 -8.84
N SER A 234 -11.39 -4.52 -8.70
CA SER A 234 -12.22 -4.41 -7.47
C SER A 234 -12.75 -5.75 -6.97
N GLY A 235 -13.03 -6.71 -7.87
CA GLY A 235 -13.47 -8.07 -7.52
C GLY A 235 -12.51 -8.86 -6.63
N LEU A 236 -11.22 -8.47 -6.56
CA LEU A 236 -10.24 -9.11 -5.67
C LEU A 236 -10.31 -8.61 -4.22
N ARG A 237 -11.11 -7.59 -3.93
CA ARG A 237 -11.35 -7.03 -2.59
C ARG A 237 -10.08 -6.65 -1.82
N LEU A 238 -9.06 -6.17 -2.52
CA LEU A 238 -7.76 -5.81 -1.92
C LEU A 238 -7.78 -4.44 -1.24
N ASN A 239 -8.87 -3.71 -1.32
CA ASN A 239 -9.05 -2.35 -0.79
C ASN A 239 -7.84 -1.46 -1.08
N THR A 240 -7.61 -1.15 -2.36
CA THR A 240 -6.43 -0.41 -2.84
C THR A 240 -6.48 1.05 -2.43
N ALA A 241 -5.32 1.64 -2.09
CA ALA A 241 -5.18 3.07 -1.80
C ALA A 241 -5.06 3.94 -3.07
N VAL A 242 -4.87 3.34 -4.24
CA VAL A 242 -4.92 4.05 -5.53
C VAL A 242 -6.30 3.86 -6.15
N ARG A 243 -6.95 4.97 -6.47
CA ARG A 243 -8.30 5.03 -7.02
C ARG A 243 -8.27 5.73 -8.38
N TYR A 244 -9.17 5.32 -9.26
CA TYR A 244 -9.24 5.85 -10.62
C TYR A 244 -10.63 6.42 -10.90
N GLN A 245 -10.68 7.56 -11.59
CA GLN A 245 -11.89 8.19 -12.11
C GLN A 245 -11.92 8.09 -13.62
N ASN A 246 -13.12 8.07 -14.20
CA ASN A 246 -13.35 8.11 -15.65
C ASN A 246 -12.76 6.93 -16.46
N ILE A 247 -12.60 5.76 -15.83
CA ILE A 247 -12.18 4.51 -16.49
C ILE A 247 -13.36 3.66 -16.96
#